data_36df0e224875ec711fe8b27be9485c75
#
_entry.id   36df0e224875ec711fe8b27be9485c75
#
_cell.length_a   1.000
_cell.length_b   1.000
_cell.length_c   1.000
_cell.angle_alpha   90.00
_cell.angle_beta   90.00
_cell.angle_gamma   90.00
#
_symmetry.space_group_name_H-M   'P 1'
#
loop_
_entity.id
_entity.type
_entity.pdbx_description
1 polymer ?
#
loop_
_entity_poly.entity_id
_entity_poly.type
_entity_poly.pdbx_seq_one_letter_code
_entity_poly.pdbx_strand_id
1 'polypeptide(L)'
;FFIHSESVGKFHPWLEYWFDTPSNHRVHHGRNPRYIDKNYGGVLIVFDRWFGTYQEELAEEPVEYGIVRQVHSHNILTLNFHEFLDMWRDVWRSPSKWKGLQHVIRPPEWQPATPTTQIVDNA
;
A
#
# COMPACT_ATOMS: atom_id res chain seq x y z
N PHE A 1 0.39 -18.10 10.28
CA PHE A 1 1.82 -17.96 10.61
C PHE A 1 2.71 -18.34 9.43
N PHE A 2 2.42 -19.46 8.75
CA PHE A 2 3.19 -19.97 7.60
C PHE A 2 3.28 -18.97 6.43
N ILE A 3 2.20 -18.27 6.14
CA ILE A 3 2.08 -17.34 5.00
C ILE A 3 3.02 -16.13 5.09
N HIS A 4 3.47 -15.76 6.31
CA HIS A 4 4.41 -14.67 6.56
C HIS A 4 5.88 -15.12 6.54
N SER A 5 6.18 -16.32 6.04
CA SER A 5 7.55 -16.84 6.02
C SER A 5 8.33 -16.34 4.82
N GLU A 6 9.53 -15.81 5.05
CA GLU A 6 10.51 -15.52 4.00
C GLU A 6 11.30 -16.75 3.56
N SER A 7 11.35 -17.80 4.40
CA SER A 7 12.09 -19.03 4.12
C SER A 7 11.44 -19.89 3.06
N VAL A 8 10.19 -19.59 2.70
CA VAL A 8 9.43 -20.34 1.71
C VAL A 8 9.44 -19.57 0.40
N GLY A 9 10.05 -20.17 -0.62
CA GLY A 9 10.05 -19.62 -1.98
C GLY A 9 8.68 -19.64 -2.65
N LYS A 10 8.66 -19.36 -3.94
CA LYS A 10 7.45 -19.48 -4.78
C LYS A 10 7.04 -20.96 -4.90
N PHE A 11 5.76 -21.18 -4.86
CA PHE A 11 5.18 -22.47 -5.13
C PHE A 11 5.02 -22.75 -6.64
N HIS A 12 4.47 -23.91 -6.97
CA HIS A 12 4.13 -24.23 -8.34
C HIS A 12 3.16 -23.19 -8.92
N PRO A 13 3.30 -22.75 -10.20
CA PRO A 13 2.50 -21.68 -10.80
C PRO A 13 0.99 -21.85 -10.64
N TRP A 14 0.51 -23.11 -10.63
CA TRP A 14 -0.92 -23.39 -10.40
C TRP A 14 -1.37 -22.95 -9.00
N LEU A 15 -0.57 -23.17 -7.95
CA LEU A 15 -0.88 -22.76 -6.58
C LEU A 15 -0.81 -21.22 -6.45
N GLU A 16 0.23 -20.60 -7.04
CA GLU A 16 0.38 -19.14 -7.09
C GLU A 16 -0.77 -18.44 -7.84
N TYR A 17 -1.44 -19.14 -8.74
CA TYR A 17 -2.55 -18.59 -9.49
C TYR A 17 -3.83 -18.50 -8.65
N TRP A 18 -4.12 -19.50 -7.84
CA TRP A 18 -5.39 -19.61 -7.10
C TRP A 18 -5.31 -19.12 -5.66
N PHE A 19 -4.17 -19.34 -5.00
CA PHE A 19 -4.07 -19.15 -3.56
C PHE A 19 -3.13 -18.01 -3.22
N ASP A 20 -3.42 -17.37 -2.07
CA ASP A 20 -2.49 -16.45 -1.44
C ASP A 20 -1.37 -17.26 -0.77
N THR A 21 -0.28 -17.39 -1.51
CA THR A 21 0.94 -18.09 -1.08
C THR A 21 1.84 -17.16 -0.29
N PRO A 22 2.89 -17.66 0.40
CA PRO A 22 3.87 -16.79 1.05
C PRO A 22 4.47 -15.74 0.10
N SER A 23 4.71 -16.07 -1.16
CA SER A 23 5.22 -15.12 -2.15
C SER A 23 4.20 -14.00 -2.45
N ASN A 24 2.94 -14.36 -2.71
CA ASN A 24 1.89 -13.39 -2.96
C ASN A 24 1.64 -12.50 -1.73
N HIS A 25 1.70 -13.07 -0.54
CA HIS A 25 1.47 -12.37 0.71
C HIS A 25 2.62 -11.43 1.10
N ARG A 26 3.87 -11.78 0.77
CA ARG A 26 5.00 -10.85 0.92
C ARG A 26 4.79 -9.57 0.12
N VAL A 27 4.30 -9.67 -1.12
CA VAL A 27 3.94 -8.51 -1.94
C VAL A 27 2.87 -7.66 -1.26
N HIS A 28 1.86 -8.28 -0.65
CA HIS A 28 0.84 -7.57 0.13
C HIS A 28 1.44 -6.71 1.26
N HIS A 29 2.49 -7.20 1.91
CA HIS A 29 3.20 -6.48 2.96
C HIS A 29 4.33 -5.57 2.46
N GLY A 30 4.53 -5.50 1.15
CA GLY A 30 5.58 -4.70 0.55
C GLY A 30 5.26 -3.21 0.51
N ARG A 31 6.23 -2.37 0.92
CA ARG A 31 6.14 -0.91 0.80
C ARG A 31 6.77 -0.37 -0.49
N ASN A 32 7.31 -1.23 -1.33
CA ASN A 32 7.81 -0.84 -2.65
C ASN A 32 6.69 -0.17 -3.46
N PRO A 33 6.93 0.90 -4.22
CA PRO A 33 5.89 1.59 -4.99
C PRO A 33 5.05 0.68 -5.88
N ARG A 34 5.64 -0.40 -6.41
CA ARG A 34 4.98 -1.39 -7.25
C ARG A 34 4.05 -2.31 -6.47
N TYR A 35 4.33 -2.56 -5.20
CA TYR A 35 3.62 -3.51 -4.33
C TYR A 35 2.51 -2.86 -3.51
N ILE A 36 2.48 -1.53 -3.43
CA ILE A 36 1.43 -0.80 -2.70
C ILE A 36 0.07 -1.09 -3.34
N ASP A 37 -0.93 -1.32 -2.50
CA ASP A 37 -2.32 -1.61 -2.88
C ASP A 37 -2.44 -2.85 -3.79
N LYS A 38 -1.65 -3.89 -3.52
CA LYS A 38 -1.67 -5.17 -4.22
C LYS A 38 -2.01 -6.34 -3.30
N ASN A 39 -2.50 -7.41 -3.92
CA ASN A 39 -2.70 -8.74 -3.33
C ASN A 39 -3.52 -8.71 -2.03
N TYR A 40 -4.76 -8.22 -2.09
CA TYR A 40 -5.65 -8.13 -0.93
C TYR A 40 -6.27 -9.47 -0.50
N GLY A 41 -6.24 -10.48 -1.35
CA GLY A 41 -6.85 -11.77 -1.11
C GLY A 41 -6.14 -12.54 0.01
N GLY A 42 -6.80 -12.76 1.15
CA GLY A 42 -6.20 -13.45 2.30
C GLY A 42 -6.12 -14.98 2.15
N VAL A 43 -6.83 -15.58 1.20
CA VAL A 43 -6.79 -17.02 0.90
C VAL A 43 -6.76 -17.27 -0.60
N LEU A 44 -7.62 -16.60 -1.36
CA LEU A 44 -7.76 -16.78 -2.80
C LEU A 44 -7.29 -15.52 -3.52
N ILE A 45 -6.11 -15.60 -4.11
CA ILE A 45 -5.48 -14.51 -4.86
C ILE A 45 -6.14 -14.31 -6.24
N VAL A 46 -6.95 -15.26 -6.68
CA VAL A 46 -7.66 -15.16 -7.95
C VAL A 46 -8.57 -13.93 -8.04
N PHE A 47 -9.09 -13.45 -6.92
CA PHE A 47 -9.89 -12.23 -6.90
C PHE A 47 -9.06 -11.00 -7.25
N ASP A 48 -7.81 -10.92 -6.78
CA ASP A 48 -6.91 -9.84 -7.16
C ASP A 48 -6.62 -9.83 -8.66
N ARG A 49 -6.53 -11.01 -9.28
CA ARG A 49 -6.39 -11.13 -10.73
C ARG A 49 -7.63 -10.62 -11.48
N TRP A 50 -8.82 -10.94 -10.99
CA TRP A 50 -10.07 -10.47 -11.59
C TRP A 50 -10.30 -8.96 -11.42
N PHE A 51 -9.87 -8.39 -10.31
CA PHE A 51 -10.04 -6.96 -10.02
C PHE A 51 -8.83 -6.11 -10.41
N GLY A 52 -7.74 -6.71 -10.93
CA GLY A 52 -6.56 -5.98 -11.40
C GLY A 52 -5.63 -5.48 -10.28
N THR A 53 -5.78 -6.01 -9.07
CA THR A 53 -4.92 -5.70 -7.92
C THR A 53 -3.78 -6.70 -7.73
N TYR A 54 -3.70 -7.72 -8.58
CA TYR A 54 -2.63 -8.71 -8.50
C TYR A 54 -1.27 -8.15 -8.92
N GLN A 55 -0.25 -8.48 -8.14
CA GLN A 55 1.14 -8.25 -8.46
C GLN A 55 1.98 -9.46 -8.03
N GLU A 56 2.80 -9.96 -8.94
CA GLU A 56 3.76 -11.02 -8.64
C GLU A 56 4.97 -10.47 -7.90
N GLU A 57 5.53 -11.25 -6.97
CA GLU A 57 6.83 -10.96 -6.37
C GLU A 57 7.93 -11.08 -7.41
N LEU A 58 8.74 -10.04 -7.58
CA LEU A 58 9.79 -9.97 -8.58
C LEU A 58 11.16 -10.23 -7.95
N ALA A 59 11.96 -11.07 -8.60
CA ALA A 59 13.31 -11.36 -8.13
C ALA A 59 14.25 -10.14 -8.20
N GLU A 60 14.01 -9.27 -9.16
CA GLU A 60 14.77 -8.03 -9.34
C GLU A 60 14.36 -6.90 -8.38
N GLU A 61 13.22 -7.04 -7.71
CA GLU A 61 12.70 -6.06 -6.77
C GLU A 61 12.29 -6.76 -5.46
N PRO A 62 13.25 -7.07 -4.58
CA PRO A 62 12.97 -7.69 -3.29
C PRO A 62 11.98 -6.87 -2.46
N VAL A 63 11.12 -7.56 -1.73
CA VAL A 63 10.11 -6.91 -0.90
C VAL A 63 10.76 -6.13 0.24
N GLU A 64 10.45 -4.84 0.32
CA GLU A 64 10.77 -3.99 1.46
C GLU A 64 9.56 -3.91 2.38
N TYR A 65 9.73 -4.30 3.66
CA TYR A 65 8.65 -4.29 4.64
C TYR A 65 8.58 -2.98 5.41
N GLY A 66 7.40 -2.69 5.92
CA GLY A 66 7.13 -1.53 6.76
C GLY A 66 6.00 -0.68 6.20
N ILE A 67 5.80 0.47 6.82
CA ILE A 67 4.85 1.48 6.37
C ILE A 67 5.57 2.53 5.51
N VAL A 68 4.86 3.12 4.56
CA VAL A 68 5.43 4.12 3.64
C VAL A 68 5.95 5.34 4.43
N ARG A 69 5.16 5.84 5.39
CA ARG A 69 5.57 6.93 6.30
C ARG A 69 6.04 6.35 7.63
N GLN A 70 7.34 6.27 7.81
CA GLN A 70 7.93 5.76 9.04
C GLN A 70 7.63 6.65 10.25
N VAL A 71 7.11 6.06 11.32
CA VAL A 71 6.90 6.74 12.60
C VAL A 71 8.10 6.50 13.50
N HIS A 72 9.00 7.46 13.55
CA HIS A 72 10.20 7.40 14.40
C HIS A 72 9.88 7.74 15.86
N SER A 73 8.94 7.02 16.45
CA SER A 73 8.52 7.23 17.85
C SER A 73 8.26 5.91 18.53
N HIS A 74 8.69 5.81 19.80
CA HIS A 74 8.34 4.69 20.69
C HIS A 74 7.21 5.08 21.67
N ASN A 75 6.63 6.27 21.52
CA ASN A 75 5.51 6.70 22.36
C ASN A 75 4.23 6.01 21.89
N ILE A 76 3.61 5.24 22.78
CA ILE A 76 2.42 4.45 22.48
C ILE A 76 1.23 5.31 22.01
N LEU A 77 1.07 6.52 22.52
CA LEU A 77 0.03 7.44 22.10
C LEU A 77 0.28 7.95 20.68
N THR A 78 1.54 8.29 20.38
CA THR A 78 1.93 8.67 19.02
C THR A 78 1.65 7.54 18.05
N LEU A 79 2.10 6.32 18.35
CA LEU A 79 1.91 5.16 17.48
C LEU A 79 0.43 4.84 17.20
N ASN A 80 -0.45 5.06 18.17
CA ASN A 80 -1.87 4.75 18.00
C ASN A 80 -2.69 5.89 17.37
N PHE A 81 -2.27 7.14 17.53
CA PHE A 81 -3.11 8.29 17.15
C PHE A 81 -2.53 9.18 16.06
N HIS A 82 -1.29 8.94 15.60
CA HIS A 82 -0.66 9.85 14.63
C HIS A 82 -1.44 9.90 13.30
N GLU A 83 -1.87 8.77 12.74
CA GLU A 83 -2.65 8.74 11.49
C GLU A 83 -3.98 9.48 11.64
N PHE A 84 -4.67 9.28 12.78
CA PHE A 84 -5.91 9.99 13.06
C PHE A 84 -5.68 11.52 13.15
N LEU A 85 -4.63 11.94 13.84
CA LEU A 85 -4.29 13.35 13.95
C LEU A 85 -3.84 13.96 12.63
N ASP A 86 -3.08 13.22 11.83
CA ASP A 86 -2.65 13.64 10.51
C ASP A 86 -3.83 13.76 9.55
N MET A 87 -4.75 12.80 9.53
CA MET A 87 -6.00 12.88 8.78
C MET A 87 -6.77 14.16 9.11
N TRP A 88 -6.99 14.47 10.41
CA TRP A 88 -7.69 15.68 10.81
C TRP A 88 -6.93 16.95 10.44
N ARG A 89 -5.61 16.95 10.55
CA ARG A 89 -4.78 18.07 10.10
C ARG A 89 -4.95 18.33 8.61
N ASP A 90 -4.99 17.28 7.79
CA ASP A 90 -5.19 17.38 6.35
C ASP A 90 -6.60 17.86 6.00
N VAL A 91 -7.63 17.39 6.72
CA VAL A 91 -9.00 17.94 6.60
C VAL A 91 -9.02 19.44 6.83
N TRP A 92 -8.38 19.91 7.91
CA TRP A 92 -8.39 21.34 8.28
C TRP A 92 -7.55 22.21 7.35
N ARG A 93 -6.48 21.68 6.78
CA ARG A 93 -5.61 22.37 5.83
C ARG A 93 -6.13 22.36 4.40
N SER A 94 -7.13 21.55 4.12
CA SER A 94 -7.70 21.43 2.78
C SER A 94 -8.33 22.74 2.31
N PRO A 95 -8.09 23.15 1.07
CA PRO A 95 -8.59 24.41 0.52
C PRO A 95 -10.10 24.44 0.33
N SER A 96 -10.77 23.32 0.47
CA SER A 96 -12.21 23.16 0.30
C SER A 96 -12.74 22.08 1.23
N LYS A 97 -13.95 22.30 1.78
CA LYS A 97 -14.63 21.30 2.64
C LYS A 97 -14.82 19.94 1.97
N TRP A 98 -15.08 19.96 0.66
CA TRP A 98 -15.22 18.71 -0.11
C TRP A 98 -13.89 17.93 -0.20
N LYS A 99 -12.79 18.63 -0.48
CA LYS A 99 -11.46 18.01 -0.47
C LYS A 99 -11.08 17.51 0.93
N GLY A 100 -11.43 18.26 1.97
CA GLY A 100 -11.25 17.83 3.35
C GLY A 100 -11.99 16.52 3.64
N LEU A 101 -13.25 16.40 3.23
CA LEU A 101 -14.02 15.17 3.42
C LEU A 101 -13.41 13.96 2.70
N GLN A 102 -12.73 14.16 1.56
CA GLN A 102 -12.05 13.08 0.86
C GLN A 102 -10.95 12.42 1.69
N HIS A 103 -10.26 13.13 2.56
CA HIS A 103 -9.27 12.53 3.46
C HIS A 103 -9.88 11.55 4.49
N VAL A 104 -11.17 11.68 4.78
CA VAL A 104 -11.87 10.78 5.70
C VAL A 104 -12.38 9.51 5.01
N ILE A 105 -12.81 9.62 3.74
CA ILE A 105 -13.46 8.53 3.00
C ILE A 105 -12.57 7.80 2.01
N ARG A 106 -11.42 8.37 1.67
CA ARG A 106 -10.42 7.76 0.79
C ARG A 106 -9.45 6.88 1.61
N PRO A 107 -8.71 5.97 0.93
CA PRO A 107 -7.69 5.18 1.61
C PRO A 107 -6.72 6.06 2.41
N PRO A 108 -6.17 5.54 3.52
CA PRO A 108 -5.05 6.19 4.21
C PRO A 108 -3.95 6.52 3.19
N GLU A 109 -3.20 7.59 3.41
CA GLU A 109 -2.16 8.08 2.50
C GLU A 109 -2.65 8.69 1.18
N TRP A 110 -3.96 8.71 0.91
CA TRP A 110 -4.48 9.44 -0.24
C TRP A 110 -4.14 10.93 -0.15
N GLN A 111 -3.56 11.46 -1.22
CA GLN A 111 -3.30 12.89 -1.37
C GLN A 111 -4.00 13.41 -2.62
N PRO A 112 -4.58 14.64 -2.58
CA PRO A 112 -5.13 15.24 -3.77
C PRO A 112 -4.02 15.42 -4.81
N ALA A 113 -4.32 15.07 -6.07
CA ALA A 113 -3.38 15.30 -7.16
C ALA A 113 -2.94 16.77 -7.15
N THR A 114 -1.65 17.01 -6.97
CA THR A 114 -1.05 18.33 -7.21
C THR A 114 -1.22 18.65 -8.67
N PRO A 115 -1.68 19.86 -9.05
CA PRO A 115 -1.67 20.26 -10.44
C PRO A 115 -0.24 20.12 -10.97
N THR A 116 -0.05 19.24 -11.95
CA THR A 116 1.24 19.14 -12.65
C THR A 116 1.51 20.51 -13.25
N THR A 117 2.47 21.23 -12.68
CA THR A 117 3.01 22.42 -13.34
C THR A 117 3.63 21.88 -14.62
N GLN A 118 2.98 22.09 -15.74
CA GLN A 118 3.57 21.85 -17.05
C GLN A 118 4.83 22.73 -17.10
N ILE A 119 5.97 22.07 -16.97
CA ILE A 119 7.22 22.68 -17.37
C ILE A 119 7.10 22.82 -18.89
N VAL A 120 6.73 24.02 -19.32
CA VAL A 120 6.81 24.40 -20.72
C VAL A 120 8.30 24.53 -20.99
N ASP A 121 8.89 23.50 -21.59
CA ASP A 121 10.20 23.60 -22.19
C ASP A 121 10.10 24.59 -23.34
N ASN A 122 10.41 25.85 -23.05
CA ASN A 122 10.74 26.82 -24.06
C ASN A 122 12.23 26.61 -24.38
N ALA A 123 12.52 25.82 -25.40
CA ALA A 123 13.78 25.86 -26.11
C ALA A 123 13.63 26.65 -27.39
#